data_cfca228d9c5b3cda64d9b6889d51982d
#
_entry.id   cfca228d9c5b3cda64d9b6889d51982d
#
_cell.length_a   1.000
_cell.length_b   1.000
_cell.length_c   1.000
_cell.angle_alpha   90.00
_cell.angle_beta   90.00
_cell.angle_gamma   90.00
#
_symmetry.space_group_name_H-M   'P 1'
#
loop_
_entity.id
_entity.type
_entity.pdbx_description
1 polymer ?
#
loop_
_entity_poly.entity_id
_entity_poly.type
_entity_poly.pdbx_seq_one_letter_code
_entity_poly.pdbx_strand_id
1 'polypeptide(L)'
;MLHSHTYRDMKSYDYSAANVRYEFLPSDASQLYQLFNKSHGVDVTIPPEQNLHNWVDPESPYFQAEIRDAIFSYEARSQKSERLKVCISTREMDEAAWKYAHHSQVILDGTFGVCSSRLLLFIAMGIDEQGKGVPLALFLFSAPTGNQATHAGYNREILRELLDKWKTHLSKGRDTIFCPYVAITDTDTKERGALQDVWPDIWLLLCRFHLRQCWTNQRKKILSGKVS
;
A
#
# COMPACT_ATOMS: atom_id res chain seq x y z
N MET A 1 21.52 5.22 -13.74
CA MET A 1 22.71 6.05 -14.05
C MET A 1 22.24 7.25 -14.86
N LEU A 2 22.07 8.39 -14.23
CA LEU A 2 21.87 9.67 -14.91
C LEU A 2 23.25 10.22 -15.28
N HIS A 3 23.79 9.77 -16.39
CA HIS A 3 24.93 10.46 -16.98
C HIS A 3 24.39 11.72 -17.66
N SER A 4 24.73 12.89 -17.14
CA SER A 4 24.47 14.12 -17.86
C SER A 4 25.29 14.07 -19.15
N HIS A 5 24.63 13.78 -20.27
CA HIS A 5 25.25 13.78 -21.62
C HIS A 5 25.94 15.12 -22.00
N THR A 6 25.58 16.19 -21.29
CA THR A 6 26.07 17.56 -21.54
C THR A 6 27.57 17.74 -21.32
N TYR A 7 28.20 16.91 -20.50
CA TYR A 7 29.64 17.03 -20.22
C TYR A 7 30.52 16.17 -21.15
N ARG A 8 29.98 15.11 -21.77
CA ARG A 8 30.77 14.25 -22.68
C ARG A 8 31.04 14.85 -24.03
N ASP A 9 30.28 15.87 -24.47
CA ASP A 9 30.39 16.48 -25.80
C ASP A 9 31.23 17.77 -25.84
N MET A 10 31.79 18.16 -24.71
CA MET A 10 32.71 19.32 -24.68
C MET A 10 34.10 18.94 -25.19
N LYS A 11 34.42 19.32 -26.44
CA LYS A 11 35.70 19.05 -27.11
C LYS A 11 36.96 19.59 -26.40
N SER A 12 36.82 20.29 -25.27
CA SER A 12 37.88 20.88 -24.48
C SER A 12 37.93 20.37 -23.03
N TYR A 13 37.29 19.24 -22.75
CA TYR A 13 37.23 18.72 -21.39
C TYR A 13 38.54 18.03 -21.02
N ASP A 14 39.28 18.61 -20.08
CA ASP A 14 40.46 18.00 -19.50
C ASP A 14 40.05 17.02 -18.37
N TYR A 15 40.11 15.75 -18.69
CA TYR A 15 39.79 14.68 -17.73
C TYR A 15 40.75 14.64 -16.54
N SER A 16 41.99 15.19 -16.67
CA SER A 16 42.93 15.24 -15.56
C SER A 16 42.61 16.33 -14.54
N ALA A 17 41.87 17.35 -14.97
CA ALA A 17 41.35 18.42 -14.11
C ALA A 17 39.88 18.14 -13.65
N ALA A 18 39.30 17.05 -14.08
CA ALA A 18 37.94 16.66 -13.68
C ALA A 18 37.89 16.50 -12.16
N ASN A 19 37.28 17.45 -11.49
CA ASN A 19 37.01 17.32 -10.07
C ASN A 19 36.00 16.19 -9.89
N VAL A 20 36.35 15.19 -9.09
CA VAL A 20 35.51 14.03 -8.75
C VAL A 20 34.07 14.41 -8.28
N ARG A 21 33.88 15.67 -7.89
CA ARG A 21 32.59 16.28 -7.56
C ARG A 21 31.57 16.32 -8.70
N TYR A 22 31.96 16.11 -9.95
CA TYR A 22 31.06 16.11 -11.09
C TYR A 22 30.56 14.69 -11.45
N GLU A 23 31.13 13.65 -10.86
CA GLU A 23 30.64 12.31 -10.95
C GLU A 23 29.74 12.00 -9.74
N PHE A 24 28.48 11.68 -10.01
CA PHE A 24 27.52 11.28 -8.99
C PHE A 24 27.88 9.86 -8.53
N LEU A 25 28.47 9.76 -7.36
CA LEU A 25 28.81 8.46 -6.76
C LEU A 25 27.60 7.84 -6.04
N PRO A 26 27.56 6.52 -5.88
CA PRO A 26 26.52 5.88 -5.08
C PRO A 26 26.42 6.40 -3.63
N SER A 27 27.57 6.86 -3.06
CA SER A 27 27.62 7.53 -1.76
C SER A 27 26.87 8.86 -1.74
N ASP A 28 26.92 9.62 -2.82
CA ASP A 28 26.25 10.93 -2.92
C ASP A 28 24.73 10.72 -3.02
N ALA A 29 24.30 9.68 -3.76
CA ALA A 29 22.91 9.29 -3.80
C ALA A 29 22.42 8.90 -2.39
N SER A 30 23.19 8.10 -1.65
CA SER A 30 22.85 7.71 -0.28
C SER A 30 22.76 8.91 0.66
N GLN A 31 23.67 9.87 0.56
CA GLN A 31 23.65 11.10 1.37
C GLN A 31 22.45 11.98 1.03
N LEU A 32 22.13 12.15 -0.26
CA LEU A 32 20.92 12.87 -0.67
C LEU A 32 19.64 12.22 -0.16
N TYR A 33 19.56 10.90 -0.21
CA TYR A 33 18.45 10.15 0.37
C TYR A 33 18.34 10.37 1.88
N GLN A 34 19.45 10.35 2.60
CA GLN A 34 19.45 10.61 4.05
C GLN A 34 19.01 12.05 4.36
N LEU A 35 19.51 13.04 3.62
CA LEU A 35 19.10 14.44 3.78
C LEU A 35 17.62 14.64 3.47
N PHE A 36 17.14 14.05 2.37
CA PHE A 36 15.72 14.07 2.01
C PHE A 36 14.86 13.44 3.11
N ASN A 37 15.21 12.24 3.55
CA ASN A 37 14.51 11.56 4.61
C ASN A 37 14.46 12.39 5.89
N LYS A 38 15.61 12.94 6.32
CA LYS A 38 15.69 13.80 7.51
C LYS A 38 14.81 15.04 7.38
N SER A 39 14.79 15.69 6.20
CA SER A 39 13.96 16.89 5.97
C SER A 39 12.45 16.58 5.99
N HIS A 40 12.05 15.30 5.80
CA HIS A 40 10.68 14.81 5.87
C HIS A 40 10.36 14.07 7.17
N GLY A 41 11.21 14.20 8.18
CA GLY A 41 11.00 13.56 9.48
C GLY A 41 11.12 12.02 9.45
N VAL A 42 11.85 11.48 8.45
CA VAL A 42 12.13 10.04 8.36
C VAL A 42 13.51 9.76 8.96
N ASP A 43 13.54 9.04 10.07
CA ASP A 43 14.78 8.51 10.63
C ASP A 43 14.98 7.07 10.15
N VAL A 44 15.99 6.85 9.29
CA VAL A 44 16.30 5.53 8.73
C VAL A 44 16.97 4.59 9.74
N THR A 45 17.37 5.10 10.91
CA THR A 45 18.03 4.32 11.97
C THR A 45 17.03 3.63 12.90
N ILE A 46 15.76 4.06 12.88
CA ILE A 46 14.69 3.49 13.70
C ILE A 46 13.71 2.66 12.84
N PRO A 47 12.95 1.72 13.45
CA PRO A 47 11.93 0.96 12.72
C PRO A 47 10.90 1.87 12.03
N PRO A 48 10.39 1.50 10.84
CA PRO A 48 9.36 2.26 10.14
C PRO A 48 8.10 2.52 10.96
N GLU A 49 7.71 1.59 11.81
CA GLU A 49 6.58 1.75 12.73
C GLU A 49 6.78 2.91 13.70
N GLN A 50 8.04 3.14 14.14
CA GLN A 50 8.37 4.26 15.02
C GLN A 50 8.33 5.60 14.28
N ASN A 51 8.79 5.65 13.03
CA ASN A 51 8.64 6.84 12.19
C ASN A 51 7.16 7.20 12.02
N LEU A 52 6.33 6.20 11.69
CA LEU A 52 4.89 6.41 11.54
C LEU A 52 4.27 6.91 12.85
N HIS A 53 4.64 6.33 13.99
CA HIS A 53 4.19 6.80 15.29
C HIS A 53 4.54 8.27 15.52
N ASN A 54 5.78 8.65 15.22
CA ASN A 54 6.25 10.03 15.34
C ASN A 54 5.46 11.02 14.44
N TRP A 55 4.98 10.57 13.28
CA TRP A 55 4.20 11.41 12.39
C TRP A 55 2.74 11.61 12.83
N VAL A 56 2.18 10.66 13.57
CA VAL A 56 0.77 10.72 14.00
C VAL A 56 0.60 11.19 15.45
N ASP A 57 1.67 11.23 16.24
CA ASP A 57 1.65 11.69 17.61
C ASP A 57 1.77 13.23 17.67
N PRO A 58 0.73 13.95 18.15
CA PRO A 58 0.76 15.41 18.25
C PRO A 58 1.89 15.98 19.12
N GLU A 59 2.40 15.19 20.07
CA GLU A 59 3.50 15.59 20.95
C GLU A 59 4.89 15.40 20.29
N SER A 60 4.93 14.75 19.14
CA SER A 60 6.17 14.51 18.41
C SER A 60 6.65 15.76 17.67
N PRO A 61 7.97 16.08 17.68
CA PRO A 61 8.52 17.15 16.85
C PRO A 61 8.42 16.87 15.33
N TYR A 62 8.08 15.64 14.96
CA TYR A 62 7.92 15.20 13.57
C TYR A 62 6.44 15.02 13.18
N PHE A 63 5.51 15.49 14.01
CA PHE A 63 4.07 15.41 13.74
C PHE A 63 3.71 16.00 12.38
N GLN A 64 2.91 15.27 11.63
CA GLN A 64 2.42 15.66 10.31
C GLN A 64 0.89 15.60 10.30
N ALA A 65 0.26 16.77 10.41
CA ALA A 65 -1.20 16.89 10.50
C ALA A 65 -1.90 16.24 9.28
N GLU A 66 -1.39 16.46 8.07
CA GLU A 66 -1.96 15.90 6.84
C GLU A 66 -1.97 14.36 6.85
N ILE A 67 -0.88 13.74 7.34
CA ILE A 67 -0.81 12.27 7.47
C ILE A 67 -1.79 11.81 8.56
N ARG A 68 -1.83 12.52 9.69
CA ARG A 68 -2.72 12.16 10.79
C ARG A 68 -4.19 12.26 10.38
N ASP A 69 -4.55 13.29 9.62
CA ASP A 69 -5.93 13.52 9.16
C ASP A 69 -6.37 12.49 8.11
N ALA A 70 -5.44 11.98 7.30
CA ALA A 70 -5.72 10.92 6.35
C ALA A 70 -5.87 9.54 7.01
N ILE A 71 -5.46 9.37 8.26
CA ILE A 71 -5.54 8.09 8.98
C ILE A 71 -6.84 8.04 9.78
N PHE A 72 -7.80 7.24 9.34
CA PHE A 72 -9.07 7.06 10.05
C PHE A 72 -9.03 5.96 11.13
N SER A 73 -8.03 5.07 11.10
CA SER A 73 -7.80 4.08 12.15
C SER A 73 -6.31 3.79 12.28
N TYR A 74 -5.79 3.86 13.50
CA TYR A 74 -4.39 3.58 13.82
C TYR A 74 -4.29 2.72 15.08
N GLU A 75 -3.62 1.59 14.95
CA GLU A 75 -3.27 0.72 16.06
C GLU A 75 -1.76 0.50 16.03
N ALA A 76 -1.07 1.14 16.97
CA ALA A 76 0.37 0.95 17.16
C ALA A 76 0.66 -0.48 17.62
N ARG A 77 1.82 -0.99 17.25
CA ARG A 77 2.32 -2.25 17.77
C ARG A 77 3.05 -2.01 19.09
N SER A 78 2.40 -2.29 20.21
CA SER A 78 2.98 -2.14 21.56
C SER A 78 3.73 -3.38 22.02
N GLN A 79 3.33 -4.57 21.54
CA GLN A 79 3.91 -5.85 21.91
C GLN A 79 4.24 -6.70 20.69
N LYS A 80 5.14 -7.71 20.86
CA LYS A 80 5.52 -8.64 19.77
C LYS A 80 4.33 -9.44 19.20
N SER A 81 3.32 -9.70 20.03
CA SER A 81 2.08 -10.41 19.65
C SER A 81 1.09 -9.55 18.92
N GLU A 82 1.20 -8.23 19.01
CA GLU A 82 0.30 -7.28 18.36
C GLU A 82 0.76 -6.96 16.95
N ARG A 83 -0.16 -6.42 16.16
CA ARG A 83 0.11 -5.97 14.80
C ARG A 83 -0.03 -4.46 14.71
N LEU A 84 0.88 -3.83 13.98
CA LEU A 84 0.61 -2.51 13.46
C LEU A 84 -0.56 -2.61 12.49
N LYS A 85 -1.55 -1.74 12.61
CA LYS A 85 -2.65 -1.59 11.67
C LYS A 85 -2.88 -0.11 11.39
N VAL A 86 -2.91 0.25 10.13
CA VAL A 86 -3.12 1.64 9.67
C VAL A 86 -4.12 1.63 8.53
N CYS A 87 -5.21 2.36 8.70
CA CYS A 87 -6.20 2.55 7.66
C CYS A 87 -6.18 4.01 7.21
N ILE A 88 -5.94 4.21 5.93
CA ILE A 88 -5.73 5.53 5.33
C ILE A 88 -6.82 5.79 4.31
N SER A 89 -7.46 6.94 4.42
CA SER A 89 -8.37 7.48 3.42
C SER A 89 -8.39 9.00 3.54
N THR A 90 -8.09 9.71 2.47
CA THR A 90 -8.26 11.16 2.45
C THR A 90 -9.71 11.53 2.19
N ARG A 91 -10.05 12.79 2.40
CA ARG A 91 -11.41 13.28 2.09
C ARG A 91 -11.82 13.02 0.64
N GLU A 92 -10.89 13.22 -0.30
CA GLU A 92 -11.12 12.96 -1.73
C GLU A 92 -11.35 11.47 -2.00
N MET A 93 -10.64 10.59 -1.29
CA MET A 93 -10.85 9.14 -1.37
C MET A 93 -12.21 8.73 -0.81
N ASP A 94 -12.65 9.35 0.29
CA ASP A 94 -13.98 9.12 0.87
C ASP A 94 -15.10 9.58 -0.09
N GLU A 95 -14.95 10.76 -0.69
CA GLU A 95 -15.89 11.27 -1.70
C GLU A 95 -15.92 10.36 -2.94
N ALA A 96 -14.76 9.88 -3.39
CA ALA A 96 -14.65 8.93 -4.49
C ALA A 96 -15.28 7.57 -4.14
N ALA A 97 -15.15 7.09 -2.90
CA ALA A 97 -15.78 5.86 -2.44
C ALA A 97 -17.31 5.95 -2.54
N TRP A 98 -17.90 7.05 -2.10
CA TRP A 98 -19.33 7.29 -2.22
C TRP A 98 -19.79 7.43 -3.67
N LYS A 99 -19.00 8.10 -4.51
CA LYS A 99 -19.35 8.36 -5.90
C LYS A 99 -19.22 7.12 -6.78
N TYR A 100 -18.16 6.32 -6.59
CA TYR A 100 -17.78 5.27 -7.54
C TYR A 100 -17.98 3.85 -7.02
N ALA A 101 -18.04 3.65 -5.69
CA ALA A 101 -18.14 2.31 -5.13
C ALA A 101 -19.46 2.06 -4.37
N HIS A 102 -20.09 3.09 -3.80
CA HIS A 102 -21.39 2.92 -3.15
C HIS A 102 -22.47 2.51 -4.16
N HIS A 103 -23.19 1.41 -3.89
CA HIS A 103 -24.14 0.78 -4.79
C HIS A 103 -23.57 0.42 -6.17
N SER A 104 -22.26 0.27 -6.26
CA SER A 104 -21.52 -0.05 -7.48
C SER A 104 -20.47 -1.12 -7.18
N GLN A 105 -19.26 -0.98 -7.71
CA GLN A 105 -18.20 -1.97 -7.57
C GLN A 105 -16.99 -1.44 -6.80
N VAL A 106 -16.37 -2.32 -6.02
CA VAL A 106 -15.06 -2.11 -5.40
C VAL A 106 -14.09 -3.17 -5.89
N ILE A 107 -12.84 -2.79 -6.09
CA ILE A 107 -11.73 -3.70 -6.36
C ILE A 107 -10.88 -3.75 -5.10
N LEU A 108 -10.63 -4.94 -4.57
CA LEU A 108 -9.69 -5.13 -3.47
C LEU A 108 -8.49 -5.92 -3.99
N ASP A 109 -7.30 -5.39 -3.75
CA ASP A 109 -6.05 -6.01 -4.20
C ASP A 109 -4.99 -5.94 -3.12
N GLY A 110 -4.32 -7.08 -2.88
CA GLY A 110 -3.27 -7.22 -1.87
C GLY A 110 -1.88 -7.17 -2.49
N THR A 111 -1.03 -6.26 -2.00
CA THR A 111 0.37 -6.15 -2.40
C THR A 111 1.29 -6.58 -1.26
N PHE A 112 2.22 -7.47 -1.57
CA PHE A 112 3.17 -8.04 -0.63
C PHE A 112 4.59 -7.58 -0.94
N GLY A 113 5.40 -7.41 0.12
CA GLY A 113 6.80 -7.00 -0.05
C GLY A 113 6.99 -5.53 -0.42
N VAL A 114 6.06 -4.67 -0.03
CA VAL A 114 6.12 -3.20 -0.25
C VAL A 114 7.37 -2.59 0.39
N CYS A 115 7.85 -3.21 1.47
CA CYS A 115 9.06 -2.83 2.16
C CYS A 115 9.71 -4.03 2.86
N SER A 116 10.97 -3.87 3.30
CA SER A 116 11.71 -4.88 4.10
C SER A 116 11.08 -5.17 5.47
N SER A 117 10.16 -4.33 5.93
CA SER A 117 9.57 -4.37 7.28
C SER A 117 8.39 -5.32 7.45
N ARG A 118 8.16 -6.26 6.52
CA ARG A 118 7.07 -7.26 6.59
C ARG A 118 5.67 -6.64 6.67
N LEU A 119 5.48 -5.50 6.03
CA LEU A 119 4.17 -4.88 5.91
C LEU A 119 3.41 -5.44 4.71
N LEU A 120 2.11 -5.62 4.91
CA LEU A 120 1.16 -5.98 3.88
C LEU A 120 0.30 -4.74 3.58
N LEU A 121 0.08 -4.48 2.31
CA LEU A 121 -0.77 -3.39 1.86
C LEU A 121 -1.94 -3.96 1.07
N PHE A 122 -3.16 -3.65 1.48
CA PHE A 122 -4.37 -3.85 0.68
C PHE A 122 -4.88 -2.50 0.21
N ILE A 123 -5.31 -2.46 -1.04
CA ILE A 123 -5.82 -1.25 -1.68
C ILE A 123 -7.26 -1.51 -2.10
N ALA A 124 -8.19 -0.68 -1.62
CA ALA A 124 -9.53 -0.60 -2.17
C ALA A 124 -9.55 0.45 -3.28
N MET A 125 -10.06 0.09 -4.45
CA MET A 125 -10.16 0.96 -5.63
C MET A 125 -11.59 0.98 -6.15
N GLY A 126 -12.00 2.12 -6.69
CA GLY A 126 -13.16 2.28 -7.55
C GLY A 126 -12.76 2.46 -9.01
N ILE A 127 -13.75 2.52 -9.89
CA ILE A 127 -13.56 2.85 -11.31
C ILE A 127 -14.32 4.13 -11.58
N ASP A 128 -13.63 5.14 -12.11
CA ASP A 128 -14.23 6.42 -12.49
C ASP A 128 -15.02 6.34 -13.80
N GLU A 129 -15.64 7.45 -14.20
CA GLU A 129 -16.43 7.55 -15.44
C GLU A 129 -15.60 7.35 -16.71
N GLN A 130 -14.26 7.46 -16.61
CA GLN A 130 -13.33 7.24 -17.72
C GLN A 130 -12.78 5.81 -17.76
N GLY A 131 -13.22 4.94 -16.84
CA GLY A 131 -12.74 3.57 -16.71
C GLY A 131 -11.36 3.45 -16.05
N LYS A 132 -10.91 4.49 -15.32
CA LYS A 132 -9.63 4.47 -14.59
C LYS A 132 -9.85 4.07 -13.14
N GLY A 133 -8.87 3.35 -12.59
CA GLY A 133 -8.84 3.01 -11.16
C GLY A 133 -8.57 4.24 -10.30
N VAL A 134 -9.37 4.44 -9.27
CA VAL A 134 -9.24 5.51 -8.28
C VAL A 134 -9.06 4.86 -6.92
N PRO A 135 -8.01 5.19 -6.15
CA PRO A 135 -7.83 4.66 -4.80
C PRO A 135 -8.92 5.20 -3.87
N LEU A 136 -9.49 4.33 -3.05
CA LEU A 136 -10.56 4.65 -2.11
C LEU A 136 -10.13 4.49 -0.65
N ALA A 137 -9.28 3.51 -0.36
CA ALA A 137 -8.66 3.30 0.95
C ALA A 137 -7.38 2.46 0.82
N LEU A 138 -6.47 2.65 1.77
CA LEU A 138 -5.27 1.86 1.93
C LEU A 138 -5.28 1.22 3.31
N PHE A 139 -5.05 -0.10 3.38
CA PHE A 139 -4.98 -0.86 4.62
C PHE A 139 -3.58 -1.43 4.76
N LEU A 140 -2.79 -0.84 5.65
CA LEU A 140 -1.43 -1.25 5.93
C LEU A 140 -1.37 -1.96 7.28
N PHE A 141 -0.79 -3.15 7.32
CA PHE A 141 -0.62 -3.86 8.59
C PHE A 141 0.60 -4.79 8.56
N SER A 142 1.16 -5.07 9.74
CA SER A 142 2.33 -5.94 9.85
C SER A 142 1.95 -7.42 9.80
N ALA A 143 2.84 -8.25 9.22
CA ALA A 143 2.75 -9.69 9.34
C ALA A 143 2.98 -10.12 10.82
N PRO A 144 2.47 -11.30 11.25
CA PRO A 144 2.79 -11.86 12.54
C PRO A 144 4.30 -12.02 12.73
N THR A 145 4.75 -11.99 13.98
CA THR A 145 6.17 -12.22 14.31
C THR A 145 6.62 -13.58 13.78
N GLY A 146 7.74 -13.59 13.04
CA GLY A 146 8.27 -14.82 12.43
C GLY A 146 7.80 -15.11 11.01
N ASN A 147 6.69 -14.54 10.54
CA ASN A 147 6.17 -14.74 9.19
C ASN A 147 6.69 -13.69 8.22
N GLN A 148 6.81 -14.09 6.95
CA GLN A 148 7.07 -13.15 5.86
C GLN A 148 5.77 -12.42 5.46
N ALA A 149 5.90 -11.24 4.83
CA ALA A 149 4.78 -10.51 4.25
C ALA A 149 4.34 -11.20 2.95
N THR A 150 3.64 -12.30 3.09
CA THR A 150 3.08 -13.13 2.02
C THR A 150 1.61 -13.40 2.32
N HIS A 151 0.93 -14.16 1.47
CA HIS A 151 -0.43 -14.64 1.73
C HIS A 151 -0.61 -15.34 3.09
N ALA A 152 0.46 -15.92 3.68
CA ALA A 152 0.42 -16.48 5.04
C ALA A 152 0.42 -15.39 6.14
N GLY A 153 0.76 -14.15 5.81
CA GLY A 153 0.87 -13.03 6.76
C GLY A 153 -0.46 -12.43 7.19
N TYR A 154 -1.59 -12.85 6.62
CA TYR A 154 -2.90 -12.37 6.99
C TYR A 154 -3.94 -13.49 7.04
N ASN A 155 -5.05 -13.21 7.70
CA ASN A 155 -6.22 -14.08 7.78
C ASN A 155 -7.50 -13.28 7.47
N ARG A 156 -8.62 -13.98 7.38
CA ARG A 156 -9.94 -13.41 7.09
C ARG A 156 -10.35 -12.37 8.15
N GLU A 157 -10.06 -12.64 9.40
CA GLU A 157 -10.47 -11.81 10.54
C GLU A 157 -9.85 -10.42 10.49
N ILE A 158 -8.54 -10.31 10.18
CA ILE A 158 -7.90 -8.99 10.10
C ILE A 158 -8.46 -8.17 8.94
N LEU A 159 -8.67 -8.79 7.78
CA LEU A 159 -9.28 -8.08 6.64
C LEU A 159 -10.70 -7.65 6.92
N ARG A 160 -11.52 -8.53 7.54
CA ARG A 160 -12.88 -8.21 7.98
C ARG A 160 -12.87 -6.99 8.91
N GLU A 161 -11.98 -6.99 9.90
CA GLU A 161 -11.86 -5.89 10.86
C GLU A 161 -11.52 -4.56 10.15
N LEU A 162 -10.55 -4.55 9.24
CA LEU A 162 -10.13 -3.34 8.53
C LEU A 162 -11.22 -2.82 7.58
N LEU A 163 -11.90 -3.71 6.88
CA LEU A 163 -13.02 -3.38 6.00
C LEU A 163 -14.23 -2.86 6.78
N ASP A 164 -14.53 -3.43 7.95
CA ASP A 164 -15.61 -2.97 8.82
C ASP A 164 -15.33 -1.58 9.40
N LYS A 165 -14.10 -1.31 9.79
CA LYS A 165 -13.65 0.04 10.18
C LYS A 165 -13.83 1.05 9.04
N TRP A 166 -13.49 0.68 7.82
CA TRP A 166 -13.68 1.52 6.64
C TRP A 166 -15.16 1.79 6.35
N LYS A 167 -16.00 0.76 6.36
CA LYS A 167 -17.45 0.87 6.23
C LYS A 167 -18.03 1.83 7.28
N THR A 168 -17.61 1.67 8.53
CA THR A 168 -18.05 2.51 9.66
C THR A 168 -17.58 3.96 9.46
N HIS A 169 -16.32 4.17 9.07
CA HIS A 169 -15.75 5.49 8.79
C HIS A 169 -16.55 6.21 7.70
N LEU A 170 -16.77 5.57 6.56
CA LEU A 170 -17.52 6.15 5.44
C LEU A 170 -18.97 6.46 5.78
N SER A 171 -19.58 5.64 6.63
CA SER A 171 -21.01 5.79 7.01
C SER A 171 -21.22 6.82 8.11
N LYS A 172 -20.17 7.28 8.77
CA LYS A 172 -20.26 8.22 9.89
C LYS A 172 -20.85 9.56 9.45
N GLY A 173 -21.93 9.98 10.13
CA GLY A 173 -22.62 11.25 9.84
C GLY A 173 -23.43 11.24 8.53
N ARG A 174 -23.75 10.09 7.99
CA ARG A 174 -24.59 9.89 6.81
C ARG A 174 -25.85 9.10 7.16
N ASP A 175 -26.93 9.36 6.45
CA ASP A 175 -28.23 8.66 6.66
C ASP A 175 -28.24 7.23 6.10
N THR A 176 -27.24 6.89 5.28
CA THR A 176 -27.11 5.59 4.64
C THR A 176 -25.76 4.94 4.98
N ILE A 177 -25.77 3.60 5.03
CA ILE A 177 -24.58 2.80 5.26
C ILE A 177 -23.86 2.58 3.93
N PHE A 178 -22.54 2.77 3.90
CA PHE A 178 -21.72 2.47 2.73
C PHE A 178 -21.82 0.98 2.36
N CYS A 179 -22.25 0.70 1.13
CA CYS A 179 -22.53 -0.65 0.65
C CYS A 179 -22.20 -0.78 -0.84
N PRO A 180 -21.08 -1.38 -1.21
CA PRO A 180 -20.82 -1.80 -2.58
C PRO A 180 -21.66 -3.04 -2.93
N TYR A 181 -22.10 -3.16 -4.17
CA TYR A 181 -22.85 -4.33 -4.63
C TYR A 181 -21.95 -5.43 -5.19
N VAL A 182 -20.81 -5.06 -5.74
CA VAL A 182 -19.87 -5.98 -6.37
C VAL A 182 -18.47 -5.76 -5.81
N ALA A 183 -17.76 -6.85 -5.52
CA ALA A 183 -16.33 -6.79 -5.27
C ALA A 183 -15.56 -7.64 -6.28
N ILE A 184 -14.48 -7.08 -6.81
CA ILE A 184 -13.55 -7.76 -7.70
C ILE A 184 -12.27 -8.01 -6.92
N THR A 185 -11.89 -9.28 -6.76
CA THR A 185 -10.69 -9.70 -6.00
C THR A 185 -9.89 -10.73 -6.79
N ASP A 186 -8.78 -11.15 -6.25
CA ASP A 186 -8.10 -12.36 -6.70
C ASP A 186 -8.86 -13.64 -6.28
N THR A 187 -8.20 -14.79 -6.34
CA THR A 187 -8.78 -16.08 -5.97
C THR A 187 -8.66 -16.40 -4.46
N ASP A 188 -8.09 -15.50 -3.64
CA ASP A 188 -7.86 -15.77 -2.23
C ASP A 188 -9.19 -15.82 -1.45
N THR A 189 -9.44 -16.97 -0.84
CA THR A 189 -10.67 -17.23 -0.09
C THR A 189 -10.79 -16.38 1.18
N LYS A 190 -9.68 -15.88 1.72
CA LYS A 190 -9.67 -15.01 2.91
C LYS A 190 -10.20 -13.62 2.57
N GLU A 191 -9.78 -13.04 1.45
CA GLU A 191 -10.30 -11.75 0.96
C GLU A 191 -11.78 -11.84 0.66
N ARG A 192 -12.16 -12.86 -0.10
CA ARG A 192 -13.56 -13.11 -0.47
C ARG A 192 -14.44 -13.32 0.75
N GLY A 193 -13.95 -14.11 1.72
CA GLY A 193 -14.67 -14.34 2.97
C GLY A 193 -14.80 -13.06 3.82
N ALA A 194 -13.76 -12.25 3.92
CA ALA A 194 -13.80 -11.00 4.67
C ALA A 194 -14.80 -10.00 4.07
N LEU A 195 -14.86 -9.89 2.74
CA LEU A 195 -15.83 -9.05 2.05
C LEU A 195 -17.28 -9.49 2.31
N GLN A 196 -17.56 -10.81 2.26
CA GLN A 196 -18.88 -11.34 2.57
C GLN A 196 -19.27 -11.17 4.04
N ASP A 197 -18.32 -11.19 4.97
CA ASP A 197 -18.61 -10.93 6.38
C ASP A 197 -19.06 -9.48 6.62
N VAL A 198 -18.47 -8.53 5.90
CA VAL A 198 -18.78 -7.09 6.04
C VAL A 198 -20.00 -6.69 5.22
N TRP A 199 -20.17 -7.25 4.04
CA TRP A 199 -21.30 -7.04 3.13
C TRP A 199 -21.86 -8.39 2.69
N PRO A 200 -22.82 -8.99 3.42
CA PRO A 200 -23.31 -10.36 3.15
C PRO A 200 -23.89 -10.55 1.74
N ASP A 201 -24.50 -9.51 1.20
CA ASP A 201 -25.14 -9.54 -0.12
C ASP A 201 -24.22 -9.14 -1.28
N ILE A 202 -22.91 -8.94 -1.03
CA ILE A 202 -21.98 -8.51 -2.06
C ILE A 202 -21.71 -9.62 -3.09
N TRP A 203 -21.76 -9.27 -4.36
CA TRP A 203 -21.39 -10.18 -5.44
C TRP A 203 -19.88 -10.20 -5.63
N LEU A 204 -19.28 -11.40 -5.56
CA LEU A 204 -17.84 -11.59 -5.67
C LEU A 204 -17.45 -12.04 -7.09
N LEU A 205 -16.70 -11.19 -7.78
CA LEU A 205 -16.13 -11.47 -9.09
C LEU A 205 -14.61 -11.74 -8.96
N LEU A 206 -14.10 -12.53 -9.89
CA LEU A 206 -12.65 -12.78 -10.00
C LEU A 206 -12.00 -11.72 -10.88
N CYS A 207 -10.87 -11.21 -10.45
CA CYS A 207 -10.05 -10.31 -11.25
C CYS A 207 -9.52 -11.05 -12.49
N ARG A 208 -9.86 -10.55 -13.67
CA ARG A 208 -9.45 -11.14 -14.95
C ARG A 208 -7.93 -11.19 -15.12
N PHE A 209 -7.21 -10.21 -14.57
CA PHE A 209 -5.75 -10.17 -14.61
C PHE A 209 -5.17 -11.35 -13.82
N HIS A 210 -5.57 -11.53 -12.56
CA HIS A 210 -5.10 -12.62 -11.71
C HIS A 210 -5.48 -14.00 -12.26
N LEU A 211 -6.67 -14.12 -12.81
CA LEU A 211 -7.09 -15.37 -13.47
C LEU A 211 -6.16 -15.73 -14.66
N ARG A 212 -5.85 -14.75 -15.51
CA ARG A 212 -4.90 -14.96 -16.63
C ARG A 212 -3.50 -15.29 -16.13
N GLN A 213 -3.04 -14.63 -15.08
CA GLN A 213 -1.73 -14.91 -14.48
C GLN A 213 -1.67 -16.33 -13.93
N CYS A 214 -2.68 -16.77 -13.18
CA CYS A 214 -2.77 -18.14 -12.68
C CYS A 214 -2.71 -19.16 -13.82
N TRP A 215 -3.47 -18.95 -14.89
CA TRP A 215 -3.47 -19.82 -16.07
C TRP A 215 -2.09 -19.88 -16.75
N THR A 216 -1.48 -18.73 -16.93
CA THR A 216 -0.15 -18.63 -17.55
C THR A 216 0.90 -19.36 -16.71
N ASN A 217 0.86 -19.18 -15.38
CA ASN A 217 1.78 -19.83 -14.47
C ASN A 217 1.57 -21.36 -14.45
N GLN A 218 0.33 -21.81 -14.44
CA GLN A 218 0.01 -23.24 -14.46
C GLN A 218 0.45 -23.88 -15.78
N ARG A 219 0.18 -23.23 -16.91
CA ARG A 219 0.64 -23.70 -18.23
C ARG A 219 2.16 -23.83 -18.30
N LYS A 220 2.91 -22.84 -17.76
CA LYS A 220 4.37 -22.91 -17.71
C LYS A 220 4.86 -24.09 -16.88
N LYS A 221 4.24 -24.38 -15.73
CA LYS A 221 4.58 -25.54 -14.89
C LYS A 221 4.40 -26.86 -15.64
N ILE A 222 3.25 -27.04 -16.30
CA ILE A 222 2.94 -28.27 -17.06
C ILE A 222 3.93 -28.44 -18.21
N LEU A 223 4.17 -27.38 -18.99
CA LEU A 223 5.04 -27.45 -20.17
C LEU A 223 6.55 -27.60 -19.81
N SER A 224 6.96 -27.14 -18.62
CA SER A 224 8.34 -27.29 -18.13
C SER A 224 8.64 -28.67 -17.51
N GLY A 225 7.69 -29.60 -17.48
CA GLY A 225 7.83 -30.93 -16.88
C GLY A 225 8.02 -30.92 -15.36
N LYS A 226 7.88 -29.76 -14.67
CA LYS A 226 7.93 -29.66 -13.23
C LYS A 226 6.51 -29.85 -12.67
N VAL A 227 6.04 -31.11 -12.78
CA VAL A 227 4.87 -31.53 -11.99
C VAL A 227 5.42 -32.01 -10.66
N SER A 228 5.10 -31.31 -9.58
CA SER A 228 5.37 -31.73 -8.21
C SER A 228 4.34 -32.76 -7.76
#